data_a338f215d7f1325e2aa068b6257cfa8e
#
_entry.id   a338f215d7f1325e2aa068b6257cfa8e
#
_cell.length_a   1.000
_cell.length_b   1.000
_cell.length_c   1.000
_cell.angle_alpha   90.00
_cell.angle_beta   90.00
_cell.angle_gamma   90.00
#
_symmetry.space_group_name_H-M   'P 1'
#
loop_
_entity.id
_entity.type
_entity.pdbx_description
1 polymer ?
#
loop_
_entity_poly.entity_id
_entity_poly.type
_entity_poly.pdbx_seq_one_letter_code
_entity_poly.pdbx_strand_id
1 'polypeptide(L)'
;LMRSSAASDVYKRQVIVGKTNMDEFAMGSTTETSAFGATKNPWNTEHVPGGSSGGSCAAVAAEEVPFALGSDTGGSIRQPSSFCGVTGIKPTYGTVSRYGLIAYGSSLDQIGPIAKDVTDCATILEAIASYDTKDSTSVNRDDLKFTEALVDDVKGMKIGIPRDYLGDGLDPEVKSAILAAADELKKKGAVVEEFDLGLVEYAIPAYYVIACAEASSNLARFDGVKYGYRTKEYTDLHNMYKKSRSEGFGPEVKRRIMLGSFVLSSGYYDAYYLKALRVKALIKKAFDDAFAKYDVILGPAAPTTAPKLGESLSDPIQMYLGDIYTISVNLAGLPGISLPCGMDKNGLPIGLQLIGDCFKEKNIIRAAYSFEKTRELKRSTIAEEYSNKNTADTSKSAGAQ
;
A
#
# COMPACT_ATOMS: atom_id res chain seq x y z
N LEU A 1 -9.79 -17.41 0.23
CA LEU A 1 -10.36 -17.13 -1.11
C LEU A 1 -10.57 -15.63 -1.26
N MET A 2 -9.55 -14.93 -1.74
CA MET A 2 -9.74 -13.56 -2.19
C MET A 2 -10.46 -13.61 -3.55
N ARG A 3 -11.77 -13.40 -3.56
CA ARG A 3 -12.59 -13.27 -4.78
C ARG A 3 -12.85 -11.82 -5.16
N SER A 4 -12.04 -10.88 -4.68
CA SER A 4 -12.41 -9.47 -4.72
C SER A 4 -12.19 -8.80 -6.05
N SER A 5 -11.06 -9.00 -6.67
CA SER A 5 -10.76 -8.40 -7.97
C SER A 5 -11.27 -9.24 -9.14
N ALA A 6 -11.36 -10.56 -8.96
CA ALA A 6 -11.72 -11.49 -10.03
C ALA A 6 -13.08 -11.19 -10.70
N ALA A 7 -14.09 -10.73 -9.95
CA ALA A 7 -15.39 -10.42 -10.54
C ALA A 7 -15.34 -9.12 -11.36
N SER A 8 -14.61 -8.11 -10.90
CA SER A 8 -14.37 -6.86 -11.66
C SER A 8 -13.46 -7.12 -12.87
N ASP A 9 -12.44 -7.96 -12.71
CA ASP A 9 -11.48 -8.32 -13.75
C ASP A 9 -12.13 -9.11 -14.89
N VAL A 10 -12.98 -10.09 -14.58
CA VAL A 10 -13.72 -10.87 -15.59
C VAL A 10 -14.67 -9.97 -16.39
N TYR A 11 -15.33 -9.02 -15.72
CA TYR A 11 -16.21 -8.07 -16.41
C TYR A 11 -15.45 -7.13 -17.36
N LYS A 12 -14.20 -6.80 -17.03
CA LYS A 12 -13.29 -5.94 -17.83
C LYS A 12 -12.48 -6.73 -18.87
N ARG A 13 -12.74 -8.03 -19.08
CA ARG A 13 -12.03 -8.94 -20.03
C ARG A 13 -10.56 -9.16 -19.68
N GLN A 14 -10.16 -9.07 -18.43
CA GLN A 14 -8.81 -9.38 -17.99
C GLN A 14 -8.59 -10.90 -17.89
N VAL A 15 -7.37 -11.36 -18.15
CA VAL A 15 -6.95 -12.74 -17.92
C VAL A 15 -6.26 -12.83 -16.57
N ILE A 16 -6.88 -13.53 -15.63
CA ILE A 16 -6.31 -13.76 -14.30
C ILE A 16 -5.27 -14.86 -14.42
N VAL A 17 -3.99 -14.52 -14.29
CA VAL A 17 -2.87 -15.45 -14.39
C VAL A 17 -2.53 -16.13 -13.06
N GLY A 18 -2.92 -15.54 -11.92
CA GLY A 18 -2.66 -16.11 -10.62
C GLY A 18 -3.11 -15.23 -9.46
N LYS A 19 -2.82 -15.71 -8.25
CA LYS A 19 -2.98 -14.98 -6.99
C LYS A 19 -1.63 -14.79 -6.35
N THR A 20 -1.33 -13.59 -5.93
CA THR A 20 -0.07 -13.27 -5.27
C THR A 20 -0.15 -13.51 -3.76
N ASN A 21 0.99 -13.74 -3.13
CA ASN A 21 1.11 -13.86 -1.69
C ASN A 21 0.92 -12.50 -1.01
N MET A 22 0.51 -12.53 0.26
CA MET A 22 0.32 -11.33 1.07
C MET A 22 0.38 -11.67 2.56
N ASP A 23 0.53 -10.68 3.42
CA ASP A 23 0.31 -10.88 4.85
C ASP A 23 -1.12 -11.34 5.13
N GLU A 24 -1.29 -12.22 6.11
CA GLU A 24 -2.57 -12.84 6.44
C GLU A 24 -3.63 -11.78 6.76
N PHE A 25 -4.77 -11.81 6.06
CA PHE A 25 -5.86 -10.84 6.17
C PHE A 25 -5.43 -9.37 6.02
N ALA A 26 -4.38 -9.10 5.24
CA ALA A 26 -3.78 -7.78 5.06
C ALA A 26 -3.18 -7.19 6.36
N MET A 27 -2.86 -8.01 7.33
CA MET A 27 -2.32 -7.62 8.65
C MET A 27 -0.83 -7.89 8.75
N GLY A 28 -0.05 -6.93 8.24
CA GLY A 28 1.41 -6.95 8.23
C GLY A 28 1.96 -5.92 7.26
N SER A 29 3.28 -5.75 7.28
CA SER A 29 4.00 -4.79 6.44
C SER A 29 5.25 -5.40 5.80
N THR A 30 5.37 -6.75 5.81
CA THR A 30 6.58 -7.45 5.33
C THR A 30 6.30 -8.68 4.47
N THR A 31 5.05 -9.16 4.43
CA THR A 31 4.63 -10.43 3.77
C THR A 31 5.33 -11.66 4.35
N GLU A 32 5.74 -11.58 5.64
CA GLU A 32 6.32 -12.70 6.39
C GLU A 32 5.27 -13.45 7.20
N THR A 33 4.10 -12.83 7.47
CA THR A 33 3.02 -13.41 8.29
C THR A 33 2.05 -14.27 7.49
N SER A 34 2.33 -14.50 6.22
CA SER A 34 1.51 -15.36 5.36
C SER A 34 1.54 -16.83 5.78
N ALA A 35 0.38 -17.48 5.73
CA ALA A 35 0.27 -18.94 5.93
C ALA A 35 0.98 -19.75 4.81
N PHE A 36 1.32 -19.13 3.68
CA PHE A 36 2.05 -19.75 2.57
C PHE A 36 3.57 -19.54 2.64
N GLY A 37 4.06 -18.91 3.71
CA GLY A 37 5.46 -18.56 3.89
C GLY A 37 5.80 -17.15 3.42
N ALA A 38 7.03 -16.74 3.69
CA ALA A 38 7.52 -15.40 3.38
C ALA A 38 7.75 -15.20 1.88
N THR A 39 7.40 -14.02 1.38
CA THR A 39 7.81 -13.56 0.05
C THR A 39 9.15 -12.84 0.15
N LYS A 40 9.99 -12.99 -0.85
CA LYS A 40 11.32 -12.38 -0.92
C LYS A 40 11.32 -11.17 -1.86
N ASN A 41 12.20 -10.21 -1.57
CA ASN A 41 12.37 -9.04 -2.42
C ASN A 41 13.17 -9.38 -3.69
N PRO A 42 12.69 -9.06 -4.90
CA PRO A 42 13.39 -9.36 -6.15
C PRO A 42 14.71 -8.61 -6.35
N TRP A 43 14.97 -7.54 -5.60
CA TRP A 43 16.25 -6.82 -5.64
C TRP A 43 17.31 -7.52 -4.80
N ASN A 44 16.91 -8.10 -3.68
CA ASN A 44 17.76 -8.90 -2.82
C ASN A 44 16.92 -9.88 -2.00
N THR A 45 17.08 -11.17 -2.24
CA THR A 45 16.26 -12.23 -1.64
C THR A 45 16.47 -12.46 -0.14
N GLU A 46 17.42 -11.75 0.48
CA GLU A 46 17.59 -11.69 1.94
C GLU A 46 16.67 -10.65 2.60
N HIS A 47 15.99 -9.81 1.80
CA HIS A 47 15.16 -8.71 2.25
C HIS A 47 13.67 -8.99 2.01
N VAL A 48 12.82 -8.29 2.79
CA VAL A 48 11.36 -8.36 2.63
C VAL A 48 10.90 -7.52 1.43
N PRO A 49 9.80 -7.91 0.74
CA PRO A 49 9.22 -7.10 -0.33
C PRO A 49 8.35 -5.95 0.21
N GLY A 50 8.20 -5.86 1.54
CA GLY A 50 7.17 -5.06 2.16
C GLY A 50 5.82 -5.78 2.23
N GLY A 51 4.77 -5.09 2.64
CA GLY A 51 3.44 -5.66 2.81
C GLY A 51 2.35 -4.62 3.11
N SER A 52 1.11 -5.11 3.12
CA SER A 52 0.67 -6.51 2.97
C SER A 52 0.66 -7.01 1.52
N SER A 53 0.65 -6.15 0.48
CA SER A 53 0.64 -6.58 -0.93
C SER A 53 2.05 -6.88 -1.47
N GLY A 54 2.95 -7.43 -0.65
CA GLY A 54 4.34 -7.68 -1.01
C GLY A 54 4.50 -8.65 -2.18
N GLY A 55 3.68 -9.70 -2.26
CA GLY A 55 3.71 -10.62 -3.40
C GLY A 55 3.29 -9.97 -4.72
N SER A 56 2.33 -9.04 -4.69
CA SER A 56 1.93 -8.27 -5.87
C SER A 56 3.07 -7.37 -6.37
N CYS A 57 3.74 -6.68 -5.45
CA CYS A 57 4.89 -5.84 -5.80
C CYS A 57 6.09 -6.66 -6.26
N ALA A 58 6.36 -7.80 -5.61
CA ALA A 58 7.44 -8.69 -5.99
C ALA A 58 7.23 -9.29 -7.39
N ALA A 59 6.01 -9.74 -7.72
CA ALA A 59 5.70 -10.30 -9.04
C ALA A 59 5.90 -9.28 -10.17
N VAL A 60 5.50 -8.01 -9.96
CA VAL A 60 5.74 -6.92 -10.92
C VAL A 60 7.22 -6.56 -11.00
N ALA A 61 7.92 -6.49 -9.87
CA ALA A 61 9.35 -6.17 -9.83
C ALA A 61 10.22 -7.26 -10.47
N ALA A 62 9.81 -8.54 -10.34
CA ALA A 62 10.45 -9.68 -10.99
C ALA A 62 10.07 -9.84 -12.47
N GLU A 63 9.14 -9.00 -12.98
CA GLU A 63 8.59 -9.10 -14.35
C GLU A 63 7.85 -10.41 -14.66
N GLU A 64 7.32 -11.08 -13.63
CA GLU A 64 6.45 -12.25 -13.79
C GLU A 64 5.10 -11.86 -14.41
N VAL A 65 4.63 -10.64 -14.10
CA VAL A 65 3.40 -10.06 -14.63
C VAL A 65 3.61 -8.57 -14.95
N PRO A 66 2.90 -8.03 -15.96
CA PRO A 66 3.01 -6.60 -16.29
C PRO A 66 2.42 -5.70 -15.19
N PHE A 67 1.40 -6.18 -14.49
CA PHE A 67 0.77 -5.48 -13.37
C PHE A 67 0.12 -6.45 -12.40
N ALA A 68 -0.17 -5.97 -11.20
CA ALA A 68 -0.95 -6.65 -10.18
C ALA A 68 -1.91 -5.69 -9.49
N LEU A 69 -2.91 -6.22 -8.81
CA LEU A 69 -3.74 -5.45 -7.88
C LEU A 69 -3.27 -5.71 -6.44
N GLY A 70 -3.39 -4.69 -5.62
CA GLY A 70 -3.16 -4.77 -4.19
C GLY A 70 -4.31 -4.16 -3.39
N SER A 71 -4.23 -4.27 -2.07
CA SER A 71 -5.11 -3.57 -1.14
C SER A 71 -4.27 -2.74 -0.17
N ASP A 72 -4.80 -1.60 0.25
CA ASP A 72 -4.09 -0.63 1.08
C ASP A 72 -5.01 -0.12 2.18
N THR A 73 -4.72 -0.52 3.41
CA THR A 73 -5.45 -0.11 4.61
C THR A 73 -4.67 0.93 5.41
N GLY A 74 -3.33 0.84 5.37
CA GLY A 74 -2.42 1.74 6.07
C GLY A 74 -1.12 2.02 5.31
N GLY A 75 -1.02 1.59 4.03
CA GLY A 75 0.20 1.71 3.22
C GLY A 75 0.49 0.47 2.39
N SER A 76 -0.37 -0.56 2.46
CA SER A 76 -0.07 -1.90 1.95
C SER A 76 0.02 -2.05 0.41
N ILE A 77 -0.16 -1.00 -0.36
CA ILE A 77 0.26 -0.87 -1.76
C ILE A 77 1.53 -0.02 -1.84
N ARG A 78 1.55 1.14 -1.18
CA ARG A 78 2.57 2.18 -1.36
C ARG A 78 3.91 1.81 -0.73
N GLN A 79 3.92 1.26 0.47
CA GLN A 79 5.13 0.83 1.16
C GLN A 79 5.82 -0.34 0.42
N PRO A 80 5.14 -1.46 0.06
CA PRO A 80 5.81 -2.52 -0.70
C PRO A 80 6.20 -2.09 -2.12
N SER A 81 5.49 -1.13 -2.74
CA SER A 81 5.93 -0.53 -4.00
C SER A 81 7.27 0.19 -3.86
N SER A 82 7.47 0.93 -2.75
CA SER A 82 8.75 1.53 -2.41
C SER A 82 9.87 0.49 -2.29
N PHE A 83 9.64 -0.57 -1.53
CA PHE A 83 10.65 -1.60 -1.26
C PHE A 83 10.98 -2.47 -2.48
N CYS A 84 10.02 -2.68 -3.37
CA CYS A 84 10.21 -3.45 -4.61
C CYS A 84 10.58 -2.58 -5.83
N GLY A 85 10.69 -1.26 -5.67
CA GLY A 85 11.08 -0.37 -6.78
C GLY A 85 10.08 -0.35 -7.93
N VAL A 86 8.79 -0.42 -7.64
CA VAL A 86 7.68 -0.36 -8.58
C VAL A 86 6.75 0.81 -8.25
N THR A 87 5.81 1.10 -9.15
CA THR A 87 4.81 2.14 -8.93
C THR A 87 3.52 1.53 -8.39
N GLY A 88 2.94 2.13 -7.34
CA GLY A 88 1.66 1.70 -6.79
C GLY A 88 0.76 2.87 -6.43
N ILE A 89 -0.51 2.80 -6.81
CA ILE A 89 -1.51 3.85 -6.54
C ILE A 89 -2.56 3.31 -5.57
N LYS A 90 -2.73 4.00 -4.46
CA LYS A 90 -3.92 3.91 -3.63
C LYS A 90 -4.84 5.08 -3.98
N PRO A 91 -5.97 4.87 -4.67
CA PRO A 91 -6.88 5.97 -4.99
C PRO A 91 -7.62 6.48 -3.75
N THR A 92 -8.39 7.54 -3.90
CA THR A 92 -9.32 8.01 -2.88
C THR A 92 -10.27 6.90 -2.47
N TYR A 93 -10.58 6.84 -1.18
CA TYR A 93 -11.54 5.87 -0.63
C TYR A 93 -12.87 5.91 -1.39
N GLY A 94 -13.33 4.74 -1.85
CA GLY A 94 -14.56 4.59 -2.63
C GLY A 94 -14.40 4.76 -4.15
N THR A 95 -13.23 5.09 -4.68
CA THR A 95 -12.98 5.20 -6.13
C THR A 95 -13.01 3.86 -6.84
N VAL A 96 -12.52 2.79 -6.21
CA VAL A 96 -12.57 1.41 -6.71
C VAL A 96 -13.45 0.59 -5.77
N SER A 97 -14.38 -0.18 -6.34
CA SER A 97 -15.26 -1.06 -5.56
C SER A 97 -14.47 -2.07 -4.74
N ARG A 98 -14.90 -2.29 -3.51
CA ARG A 98 -14.37 -3.30 -2.59
C ARG A 98 -15.25 -4.54 -2.52
N TYR A 99 -16.25 -4.66 -3.40
CA TYR A 99 -17.12 -5.83 -3.43
C TYR A 99 -16.30 -7.09 -3.71
N GLY A 100 -16.33 -8.01 -2.75
CA GLY A 100 -15.54 -9.24 -2.78
C GLY A 100 -14.17 -9.16 -2.09
N LEU A 101 -13.69 -7.98 -1.66
CA LEU A 101 -12.53 -7.85 -0.78
C LEU A 101 -12.90 -8.33 0.64
N ILE A 102 -12.07 -9.19 1.23
CA ILE A 102 -12.19 -9.51 2.64
C ILE A 102 -11.78 -8.28 3.44
N ALA A 103 -12.73 -7.74 4.21
CA ALA A 103 -12.51 -6.51 4.94
C ALA A 103 -11.54 -6.72 6.12
N TYR A 104 -10.50 -5.90 6.16
CA TYR A 104 -9.68 -5.68 7.34
C TYR A 104 -10.18 -4.45 8.11
N GLY A 105 -10.03 -3.26 7.57
CA GLY A 105 -10.52 -2.00 8.12
C GLY A 105 -11.54 -1.35 7.18
N SER A 106 -12.84 -1.57 7.43
CA SER A 106 -13.91 -1.17 6.52
C SER A 106 -13.93 0.32 6.19
N SER A 107 -13.44 1.17 7.10
CA SER A 107 -13.36 2.63 6.90
C SER A 107 -12.02 3.10 6.29
N LEU A 108 -11.13 2.17 5.90
CA LEU A 108 -9.76 2.45 5.48
C LEU A 108 -9.36 1.71 4.20
N ASP A 109 -9.80 0.46 4.03
CA ASP A 109 -9.39 -0.42 2.93
C ASP A 109 -9.68 0.19 1.56
N GLN A 110 -8.70 0.11 0.66
CA GLN A 110 -8.86 0.51 -0.73
C GLN A 110 -8.05 -0.41 -1.65
N ILE A 111 -8.62 -0.76 -2.82
CA ILE A 111 -7.93 -1.50 -3.87
C ILE A 111 -7.25 -0.52 -4.82
N GLY A 112 -6.07 -0.89 -5.32
CA GLY A 112 -5.37 -0.11 -6.32
C GLY A 112 -4.36 -0.92 -7.13
N PRO A 113 -3.89 -0.35 -8.27
CA PRO A 113 -2.95 -0.99 -9.16
C PRO A 113 -1.51 -0.85 -8.68
N ILE A 114 -0.71 -1.85 -9.08
CA ILE A 114 0.74 -1.90 -8.96
C ILE A 114 1.28 -2.27 -10.33
N ALA A 115 2.19 -1.47 -10.86
CA ALA A 115 2.81 -1.68 -12.17
C ALA A 115 4.24 -1.16 -12.20
N LYS A 116 4.92 -1.34 -13.32
CA LYS A 116 6.31 -0.93 -13.51
C LYS A 116 6.46 0.59 -13.48
N ASP A 117 5.50 1.31 -14.06
CA ASP A 117 5.54 2.75 -14.28
C ASP A 117 4.19 3.44 -14.01
N VAL A 118 4.21 4.76 -14.05
CA VAL A 118 3.04 5.62 -13.80
C VAL A 118 1.99 5.47 -14.91
N THR A 119 2.41 5.25 -16.15
CA THR A 119 1.50 5.11 -17.30
C THR A 119 0.61 3.87 -17.15
N ASP A 120 1.23 2.74 -16.85
CA ASP A 120 0.52 1.50 -16.63
C ASP A 120 -0.39 1.58 -15.40
N CYS A 121 0.11 2.13 -14.29
CA CYS A 121 -0.72 2.33 -13.10
C CYS A 121 -1.95 3.21 -13.37
N ALA A 122 -1.80 4.32 -14.10
CA ALA A 122 -2.92 5.19 -14.45
C ALA A 122 -3.93 4.49 -15.36
N THR A 123 -3.44 3.72 -16.35
CA THR A 123 -4.27 2.94 -17.27
C THR A 123 -5.08 1.87 -16.54
N ILE A 124 -4.43 1.15 -15.63
CA ILE A 124 -5.11 0.11 -14.85
C ILE A 124 -6.11 0.72 -13.88
N LEU A 125 -5.76 1.84 -13.21
CA LEU A 125 -6.67 2.55 -12.32
C LEU A 125 -7.93 2.99 -13.09
N GLU A 126 -7.77 3.56 -14.29
CA GLU A 126 -8.89 3.93 -15.17
C GLU A 126 -9.77 2.72 -15.50
N ALA A 127 -9.16 1.57 -15.74
CA ALA A 127 -9.88 0.34 -16.06
C ALA A 127 -10.68 -0.23 -14.88
N ILE A 128 -10.19 -0.11 -13.64
CA ILE A 128 -10.83 -0.72 -12.45
C ILE A 128 -11.73 0.25 -11.68
N ALA A 129 -11.53 1.56 -11.82
CA ALA A 129 -12.35 2.57 -11.17
C ALA A 129 -13.74 2.63 -11.81
N SER A 130 -14.77 2.45 -10.99
CA SER A 130 -16.16 2.54 -11.43
C SER A 130 -17.12 2.56 -10.24
N TYR A 131 -18.30 3.12 -10.44
CA TYR A 131 -19.40 2.97 -9.48
C TYR A 131 -19.92 1.54 -9.47
N ASP A 132 -20.07 0.98 -8.27
CA ASP A 132 -20.61 -0.37 -8.08
C ASP A 132 -21.69 -0.34 -7.01
N THR A 133 -22.94 -0.65 -7.41
CA THR A 133 -24.10 -0.71 -6.52
C THR A 133 -24.01 -1.80 -5.44
N LYS A 134 -23.08 -2.75 -5.57
CA LYS A 134 -22.84 -3.82 -4.59
C LYS A 134 -21.91 -3.38 -3.46
N ASP A 135 -21.22 -2.26 -3.62
CA ASP A 135 -20.40 -1.64 -2.58
C ASP A 135 -21.00 -0.30 -2.19
N SER A 136 -21.58 -0.24 -1.00
CA SER A 136 -22.22 0.98 -0.47
C SER A 136 -21.25 2.15 -0.28
N THR A 137 -19.94 1.90 -0.32
CA THR A 137 -18.89 2.93 -0.20
C THR A 137 -18.39 3.39 -1.55
N SER A 138 -18.79 2.75 -2.65
CA SER A 138 -18.41 3.14 -4.00
C SER A 138 -19.02 4.50 -4.37
N VAL A 139 -18.18 5.40 -4.87
CA VAL A 139 -18.58 6.77 -5.21
C VAL A 139 -18.87 6.87 -6.69
N ASN A 140 -20.04 7.43 -7.03
CA ASN A 140 -20.39 7.72 -8.42
C ASN A 140 -19.75 9.06 -8.84
N ARG A 141 -18.83 9.02 -9.81
CA ARG A 141 -18.10 10.18 -10.31
C ARG A 141 -17.77 10.02 -11.80
N ASP A 142 -17.68 11.14 -12.53
CA ASP A 142 -17.47 11.15 -13.97
C ASP A 142 -16.00 11.36 -14.40
N ASP A 143 -15.13 11.78 -13.48
CA ASP A 143 -13.73 12.18 -13.75
C ASP A 143 -12.74 11.01 -13.65
N LEU A 144 -13.12 9.83 -14.10
CA LEU A 144 -12.33 8.60 -13.99
C LEU A 144 -11.28 8.39 -15.10
N LYS A 145 -11.11 9.35 -16.02
CA LYS A 145 -10.07 9.27 -17.06
C LYS A 145 -8.71 9.72 -16.53
N PHE A 146 -8.02 8.81 -15.87
CA PHE A 146 -6.75 9.11 -15.21
C PHE A 146 -5.59 9.24 -16.19
N THR A 147 -5.67 8.59 -17.36
CA THR A 147 -4.67 8.68 -18.43
C THR A 147 -4.54 10.09 -19.02
N GLU A 148 -5.57 10.95 -18.91
CA GLU A 148 -5.48 12.34 -19.29
C GLU A 148 -4.47 13.15 -18.46
N ALA A 149 -4.07 12.63 -17.28
CA ALA A 149 -3.07 13.26 -16.43
C ALA A 149 -1.63 12.90 -16.78
N LEU A 150 -1.40 12.02 -17.76
CA LEU A 150 -0.07 11.63 -18.24
C LEU A 150 0.54 12.77 -19.10
N VAL A 151 0.77 13.90 -18.47
CA VAL A 151 1.31 15.12 -19.08
C VAL A 151 2.61 15.49 -18.37
N ASP A 152 3.69 15.61 -19.14
CA ASP A 152 5.01 16.01 -18.62
C ASP A 152 5.12 17.53 -18.43
N ASP A 153 4.30 18.06 -17.54
CA ASP A 153 4.29 19.48 -17.18
C ASP A 153 3.80 19.66 -15.74
N VAL A 154 4.65 20.20 -14.89
CA VAL A 154 4.35 20.58 -13.50
C VAL A 154 4.56 22.05 -13.24
N LYS A 155 4.68 22.88 -14.29
CA LYS A 155 4.92 24.31 -14.16
C LYS A 155 3.82 24.98 -13.34
N GLY A 156 4.24 25.66 -12.27
CA GLY A 156 3.35 26.36 -11.34
C GLY A 156 2.61 25.45 -10.36
N MET A 157 2.74 24.11 -10.45
CA MET A 157 2.16 23.19 -9.47
C MET A 157 2.79 23.43 -8.11
N LYS A 158 1.97 23.61 -7.07
CA LYS A 158 2.42 23.83 -5.69
C LYS A 158 2.57 22.50 -4.97
N ILE A 159 3.79 22.18 -4.57
CA ILE A 159 4.14 20.94 -3.88
C ILE A 159 4.60 21.27 -2.47
N GLY A 160 3.90 20.75 -1.46
CA GLY A 160 4.26 20.88 -0.05
C GLY A 160 5.07 19.68 0.44
N ILE A 161 6.12 19.93 1.20
CA ILE A 161 6.88 18.88 1.90
C ILE A 161 6.68 19.08 3.41
N PRO A 162 6.01 18.15 4.11
CA PRO A 162 5.89 18.25 5.56
C PRO A 162 7.26 18.12 6.23
N ARG A 163 7.64 19.10 7.08
CA ARG A 163 8.88 19.02 7.88
C ARG A 163 8.86 17.82 8.80
N ASP A 164 7.68 17.46 9.32
CA ASP A 164 7.46 16.27 10.15
C ASP A 164 7.87 14.98 9.46
N TYR A 165 7.86 14.95 8.11
CA TYR A 165 8.28 13.77 7.32
C TYR A 165 9.81 13.70 7.13
N LEU A 166 10.54 14.78 7.40
CA LEU A 166 11.99 14.87 7.23
C LEU A 166 12.75 14.87 8.57
N GLY A 167 12.05 14.55 9.67
CA GLY A 167 12.57 14.57 11.03
C GLY A 167 13.47 13.40 11.39
N ASP A 168 13.72 13.26 12.70
CA ASP A 168 14.48 12.16 13.28
C ASP A 168 13.79 10.81 13.02
N GLY A 169 14.56 9.77 12.73
CA GLY A 169 14.07 8.44 12.40
C GLY A 169 13.92 8.16 10.89
N LEU A 170 14.02 9.18 10.03
CA LEU A 170 14.15 8.98 8.59
C LEU A 170 15.62 8.70 8.23
N ASP A 171 15.85 7.60 7.50
CA ASP A 171 17.18 7.26 7.00
C ASP A 171 17.77 8.41 6.17
N PRO A 172 19.04 8.80 6.39
CA PRO A 172 19.67 9.91 5.66
C PRO A 172 19.73 9.71 4.14
N GLU A 173 19.88 8.47 3.65
CA GLU A 173 19.89 8.16 2.21
C GLU A 173 18.48 8.34 1.63
N VAL A 174 17.43 7.91 2.36
CA VAL A 174 16.03 8.15 1.98
C VAL A 174 15.76 9.65 1.96
N LYS A 175 16.12 10.40 3.01
CA LYS A 175 15.95 11.86 3.06
C LYS A 175 16.60 12.55 1.87
N SER A 176 17.84 12.18 1.55
CA SER A 176 18.58 12.73 0.41
C SER A 176 17.89 12.47 -0.91
N ALA A 177 17.39 11.24 -1.13
CA ALA A 177 16.68 10.87 -2.36
C ALA A 177 15.34 11.62 -2.50
N ILE A 178 14.59 11.82 -1.41
CA ILE A 178 13.34 12.59 -1.41
C ILE A 178 13.59 14.05 -1.76
N LEU A 179 14.60 14.68 -1.17
CA LEU A 179 14.95 16.08 -1.46
C LEU A 179 15.46 16.25 -2.91
N ALA A 180 16.25 15.28 -3.41
CA ALA A 180 16.67 15.28 -4.81
C ALA A 180 15.47 15.16 -5.78
N ALA A 181 14.49 14.31 -5.46
CA ALA A 181 13.26 14.22 -6.26
C ALA A 181 12.45 15.51 -6.26
N ALA A 182 12.38 16.19 -5.13
CA ALA A 182 11.75 17.50 -5.02
C ALA A 182 12.46 18.56 -5.87
N ASP A 183 13.79 18.54 -5.89
CA ASP A 183 14.60 19.44 -6.72
C ASP A 183 14.40 19.18 -8.23
N GLU A 184 14.24 17.94 -8.66
CA GLU A 184 13.92 17.61 -10.05
C GLU A 184 12.55 18.20 -10.46
N LEU A 185 11.52 18.06 -9.62
CA LEU A 185 10.22 18.71 -9.89
C LEU A 185 10.31 20.22 -9.90
N LYS A 186 11.13 20.81 -9.03
CA LYS A 186 11.40 22.26 -9.02
C LYS A 186 12.10 22.73 -10.29
N LYS A 187 13.08 21.98 -10.82
CA LYS A 187 13.72 22.25 -12.12
C LYS A 187 12.73 22.25 -13.28
N LYS A 188 11.68 21.42 -13.19
CA LYS A 188 10.57 21.38 -14.15
C LYS A 188 9.53 22.49 -13.94
N GLY A 189 9.75 23.38 -12.99
CA GLY A 189 8.93 24.58 -12.78
C GLY A 189 7.84 24.44 -11.72
N ALA A 190 7.83 23.37 -10.94
CA ALA A 190 6.97 23.29 -9.75
C ALA A 190 7.45 24.26 -8.67
N VAL A 191 6.51 24.76 -7.86
CA VAL A 191 6.79 25.54 -6.65
C VAL A 191 6.82 24.60 -5.47
N VAL A 192 8.01 24.37 -4.90
CA VAL A 192 8.20 23.43 -3.79
C VAL A 192 8.48 24.20 -2.51
N GLU A 193 7.71 23.94 -1.47
CA GLU A 193 7.81 24.60 -0.15
C GLU A 193 7.72 23.58 0.97
N GLU A 194 8.46 23.81 2.06
CA GLU A 194 8.30 23.06 3.30
C GLU A 194 7.22 23.70 4.18
N PHE A 195 6.45 22.87 4.89
CA PHE A 195 5.42 23.31 5.83
C PHE A 195 5.28 22.34 7.01
N ASP A 196 4.56 22.77 8.05
CA ASP A 196 4.28 21.94 9.21
C ASP A 196 2.88 21.32 9.06
N LEU A 197 2.80 19.98 8.93
CA LEU A 197 1.53 19.27 8.84
C LEU A 197 0.92 19.05 10.22
N GLY A 198 1.76 18.68 11.19
CA GLY A 198 1.36 18.34 12.55
C GLY A 198 0.63 17.01 12.68
N LEU A 199 0.44 16.53 13.91
CA LEU A 199 -0.33 15.33 14.25
C LEU A 199 0.20 14.00 13.69
N VAL A 200 1.38 13.97 13.08
CA VAL A 200 1.97 12.75 12.48
C VAL A 200 2.22 11.70 13.57
N GLU A 201 2.65 12.12 14.76
CA GLU A 201 2.90 11.26 15.91
C GLU A 201 1.65 10.52 16.42
N TYR A 202 0.45 11.07 16.16
CA TYR A 202 -0.83 10.46 16.57
C TYR A 202 -1.41 9.52 15.52
N ALA A 203 -0.85 9.49 14.32
CA ALA A 203 -1.39 8.69 13.20
C ALA A 203 -1.32 7.18 13.48
N ILE A 204 -0.16 6.69 13.93
CA ILE A 204 0.03 5.27 14.25
C ILE A 204 -0.93 4.78 15.34
N PRO A 205 -0.96 5.39 16.57
CA PRO A 205 -1.86 4.92 17.61
C PRO A 205 -3.34 5.04 17.20
N ALA A 206 -3.75 6.12 16.53
CA ALA A 206 -5.12 6.27 16.07
C ALA A 206 -5.51 5.19 15.04
N TYR A 207 -4.61 4.91 14.09
CA TYR A 207 -4.82 3.88 13.08
C TYR A 207 -4.99 2.49 13.71
N TYR A 208 -4.06 2.06 14.57
CA TYR A 208 -4.13 0.72 15.13
C TYR A 208 -5.34 0.51 16.04
N VAL A 209 -5.78 1.54 16.77
CA VAL A 209 -7.02 1.48 17.54
C VAL A 209 -8.23 1.27 16.62
N ILE A 210 -8.35 2.06 15.54
CA ILE A 210 -9.48 1.97 14.59
C ILE A 210 -9.41 0.66 13.81
N ALA A 211 -8.26 0.34 13.23
CA ALA A 211 -8.08 -0.83 12.39
C ALA A 211 -8.29 -2.15 13.17
N CYS A 212 -7.77 -2.25 14.41
CA CYS A 212 -7.99 -3.41 15.25
C CYS A 212 -9.47 -3.54 15.67
N ALA A 213 -10.14 -2.42 16.02
CA ALA A 213 -11.55 -2.41 16.33
C ALA A 213 -12.40 -2.95 15.17
N GLU A 214 -12.16 -2.44 13.96
CA GLU A 214 -12.85 -2.88 12.75
C GLU A 214 -12.51 -4.32 12.39
N ALA A 215 -11.24 -4.73 12.50
CA ALA A 215 -10.79 -6.11 12.27
C ALA A 215 -11.49 -7.11 13.19
N SER A 216 -11.60 -6.80 14.48
CA SER A 216 -12.27 -7.68 15.45
C SER A 216 -13.73 -7.94 15.05
N SER A 217 -14.44 -6.93 14.56
CA SER A 217 -15.81 -7.03 14.06
C SER A 217 -15.89 -7.75 12.71
N ASN A 218 -15.02 -7.38 11.76
CA ASN A 218 -15.02 -7.95 10.41
C ASN A 218 -14.65 -9.44 10.40
N LEU A 219 -13.68 -9.86 11.22
CA LEU A 219 -13.23 -11.23 11.30
C LEU A 219 -14.07 -12.11 12.25
N ALA A 220 -15.09 -11.55 12.92
CA ALA A 220 -16.01 -12.32 13.74
C ALA A 220 -16.75 -13.41 12.93
N ARG A 221 -16.98 -13.16 11.62
CA ARG A 221 -17.66 -14.10 10.71
C ARG A 221 -16.85 -15.34 10.34
N PHE A 222 -15.53 -15.33 10.60
CA PHE A 222 -14.64 -16.47 10.35
C PHE A 222 -14.65 -17.40 11.58
N ASP A 223 -15.74 -18.13 11.74
CA ASP A 223 -16.04 -18.98 12.90
C ASP A 223 -15.91 -20.48 12.61
N GLY A 224 -15.57 -20.83 11.36
CA GLY A 224 -15.48 -22.21 10.91
C GLY A 224 -16.82 -22.86 10.56
N VAL A 225 -17.95 -22.12 10.65
CA VAL A 225 -19.27 -22.64 10.24
C VAL A 225 -19.55 -22.27 8.78
N LYS A 226 -19.61 -20.99 8.48
CA LYS A 226 -19.89 -20.48 7.14
C LYS A 226 -18.64 -20.06 6.39
N TYR A 227 -17.66 -19.51 7.11
CA TYR A 227 -16.42 -19.00 6.55
C TYR A 227 -15.19 -19.46 7.32
N GLY A 228 -14.07 -19.55 6.62
CA GLY A 228 -12.76 -19.79 7.19
C GLY A 228 -12.46 -21.25 7.50
N TYR A 229 -11.38 -21.44 8.24
CA TYR A 229 -10.92 -22.73 8.70
C TYR A 229 -11.88 -23.34 9.75
N ARG A 230 -12.15 -24.64 9.64
CA ARG A 230 -12.85 -25.42 10.67
C ARG A 230 -11.91 -26.46 11.23
N THR A 231 -11.79 -26.50 12.56
CA THR A 231 -11.06 -27.60 13.24
C THR A 231 -11.70 -28.95 12.92
N LYS A 232 -10.87 -29.97 12.78
CA LYS A 232 -11.34 -31.34 12.48
C LYS A 232 -11.84 -32.07 13.73
N GLU A 233 -11.33 -31.69 14.89
CA GLU A 233 -11.59 -32.39 16.16
C GLU A 233 -12.16 -31.43 17.20
N TYR A 234 -13.37 -31.65 17.65
CA TYR A 234 -14.04 -30.85 18.68
C TYR A 234 -15.03 -31.71 19.48
N THR A 235 -15.29 -31.31 20.71
CA THR A 235 -16.19 -32.03 21.64
C THR A 235 -17.63 -31.50 21.56
N ASP A 236 -17.78 -30.19 21.30
CA ASP A 236 -19.05 -29.49 21.25
C ASP A 236 -18.93 -28.24 20.38
N LEU A 237 -20.04 -27.53 20.17
CA LEU A 237 -20.10 -26.34 19.31
C LEU A 237 -19.19 -25.22 19.82
N HIS A 238 -19.14 -24.96 21.13
CA HIS A 238 -18.30 -23.94 21.71
C HIS A 238 -16.81 -24.26 21.52
N ASN A 239 -16.44 -25.51 21.75
CA ASN A 239 -15.07 -26.00 21.51
C ASN A 239 -14.70 -25.91 20.03
N MET A 240 -15.65 -26.19 19.10
CA MET A 240 -15.43 -26.02 17.66
C MET A 240 -15.10 -24.56 17.31
N TYR A 241 -15.87 -23.58 17.77
CA TYR A 241 -15.60 -22.16 17.53
C TYR A 241 -14.24 -21.76 18.08
N LYS A 242 -13.96 -22.12 19.34
CA LYS A 242 -12.70 -21.76 20.00
C LYS A 242 -11.50 -22.33 19.26
N LYS A 243 -11.51 -23.63 18.92
CA LYS A 243 -10.43 -24.29 18.20
C LYS A 243 -10.28 -23.75 16.78
N SER A 244 -11.37 -23.61 16.02
CA SER A 244 -11.33 -23.08 14.65
C SER A 244 -10.66 -21.72 14.59
N ARG A 245 -10.98 -20.82 15.50
CA ARG A 245 -10.37 -19.50 15.55
C ARG A 245 -8.93 -19.51 16.07
N SER A 246 -8.62 -20.39 17.04
CA SER A 246 -7.25 -20.52 17.55
C SER A 246 -6.27 -21.11 16.54
N GLU A 247 -6.71 -22.08 15.77
CA GLU A 247 -5.90 -22.78 14.76
C GLU A 247 -5.87 -22.04 13.44
N GLY A 248 -6.99 -21.42 13.06
CA GLY A 248 -7.20 -20.81 11.75
C GLY A 248 -6.65 -19.39 11.59
N PHE A 249 -6.28 -18.71 12.68
CA PHE A 249 -5.67 -17.38 12.62
C PHE A 249 -4.22 -17.40 13.10
N GLY A 250 -3.34 -16.74 12.38
CA GLY A 250 -1.96 -16.51 12.74
C GLY A 250 -1.80 -15.58 13.95
N PRO A 251 -0.57 -15.48 14.51
CA PRO A 251 -0.32 -14.70 15.72
C PRO A 251 -0.67 -13.23 15.62
N GLU A 252 -0.33 -12.57 14.49
CA GLU A 252 -0.59 -11.14 14.31
C GLU A 252 -2.09 -10.85 14.19
N VAL A 253 -2.83 -11.66 13.44
CA VAL A 253 -4.28 -11.52 13.30
C VAL A 253 -4.97 -11.70 14.66
N LYS A 254 -4.56 -12.69 15.45
CA LYS A 254 -5.07 -12.89 16.81
C LYS A 254 -4.79 -11.69 17.72
N ARG A 255 -3.59 -11.14 17.65
CA ARG A 255 -3.21 -9.92 18.40
C ARG A 255 -4.16 -8.77 18.08
N ARG A 256 -4.39 -8.48 16.80
CA ARG A 256 -5.27 -7.37 16.38
C ARG A 256 -6.74 -7.61 16.73
N ILE A 257 -7.24 -8.84 16.63
CA ILE A 257 -8.59 -9.19 17.07
C ILE A 257 -8.74 -8.96 18.59
N MET A 258 -7.77 -9.38 19.39
CA MET A 258 -7.80 -9.17 20.85
C MET A 258 -7.73 -7.69 21.23
N LEU A 259 -6.82 -6.93 20.62
CA LEU A 259 -6.73 -5.47 20.83
C LEU A 259 -8.04 -4.78 20.42
N GLY A 260 -8.62 -5.15 19.29
CA GLY A 260 -9.88 -4.60 18.82
C GLY A 260 -11.05 -4.89 19.78
N SER A 261 -11.13 -6.12 20.25
CA SER A 261 -12.14 -6.50 21.26
C SER A 261 -11.97 -5.71 22.58
N PHE A 262 -10.73 -5.47 22.98
CA PHE A 262 -10.41 -4.68 24.16
C PHE A 262 -10.85 -3.21 23.99
N VAL A 263 -10.46 -2.55 22.91
CA VAL A 263 -10.79 -1.13 22.69
C VAL A 263 -12.28 -0.87 22.44
N LEU A 264 -13.03 -1.89 22.04
CA LEU A 264 -14.50 -1.83 21.90
C LEU A 264 -15.25 -2.23 23.16
N SER A 265 -14.57 -2.71 24.21
CA SER A 265 -15.23 -3.18 25.42
C SER A 265 -15.74 -2.00 26.27
N SER A 266 -16.71 -2.31 27.13
CA SER A 266 -17.32 -1.33 28.07
C SER A 266 -16.23 -0.69 28.94
N GLY A 267 -16.25 0.65 29.04
CA GLY A 267 -15.27 1.46 29.78
C GLY A 267 -14.04 1.86 28.96
N TYR A 268 -13.75 1.22 27.84
CA TYR A 268 -12.60 1.56 26.99
C TYR A 268 -13.02 2.19 25.65
N TYR A 269 -14.25 1.99 25.21
CA TYR A 269 -14.77 2.49 23.95
C TYR A 269 -14.59 4.01 23.81
N ASP A 270 -15.02 4.79 24.80
CA ASP A 270 -14.91 6.25 24.78
C ASP A 270 -13.45 6.72 24.90
N ALA A 271 -12.67 6.05 25.77
CA ALA A 271 -11.29 6.41 26.05
C ALA A 271 -10.33 6.14 24.89
N TYR A 272 -10.58 5.11 24.11
CA TYR A 272 -9.71 4.70 23.01
C TYR A 272 -10.35 4.88 21.64
N TYR A 273 -11.47 4.19 21.35
CA TYR A 273 -12.04 4.17 20.00
C TYR A 273 -12.60 5.53 19.58
N LEU A 274 -13.45 6.16 20.40
CA LEU A 274 -13.96 7.50 20.08
C LEU A 274 -12.86 8.55 20.06
N LYS A 275 -11.85 8.44 20.93
CA LYS A 275 -10.69 9.32 20.90
C LYS A 275 -9.91 9.18 19.59
N ALA A 276 -9.67 7.95 19.12
CA ALA A 276 -9.01 7.70 17.86
C ALA A 276 -9.79 8.25 16.64
N LEU A 277 -11.13 8.15 16.66
CA LEU A 277 -11.98 8.76 15.62
C LEU A 277 -11.87 10.30 15.61
N ARG A 278 -11.77 10.94 16.79
CA ARG A 278 -11.53 12.38 16.88
C ARG A 278 -10.16 12.77 16.34
N VAL A 279 -9.12 11.98 16.63
CA VAL A 279 -7.77 12.19 16.07
C VAL A 279 -7.79 12.00 14.55
N LYS A 280 -8.48 10.98 14.04
CA LYS A 280 -8.70 10.79 12.59
C LYS A 280 -9.29 12.05 11.94
N ALA A 281 -10.31 12.65 12.56
CA ALA A 281 -10.93 13.88 12.04
C ALA A 281 -9.95 15.07 12.06
N LEU A 282 -9.11 15.20 13.09
CA LEU A 282 -8.08 16.26 13.16
C LEU A 282 -6.99 16.06 12.12
N ILE A 283 -6.54 14.83 11.88
CA ILE A 283 -5.59 14.50 10.81
C ILE A 283 -6.19 14.87 9.45
N LYS A 284 -7.46 14.49 9.19
CA LYS A 284 -8.14 14.88 7.93
C LYS A 284 -8.15 16.41 7.77
N LYS A 285 -8.49 17.15 8.83
CA LYS A 285 -8.51 18.61 8.80
C LYS A 285 -7.13 19.20 8.51
N ALA A 286 -6.04 18.65 9.09
CA ALA A 286 -4.69 19.11 8.82
C ALA A 286 -4.32 18.96 7.32
N PHE A 287 -4.70 17.86 6.69
CA PHE A 287 -4.54 17.70 5.25
C PHE A 287 -5.42 18.66 4.44
N ASP A 288 -6.67 18.88 4.84
CA ASP A 288 -7.56 19.86 4.16
C ASP A 288 -6.98 21.28 4.20
N ASP A 289 -6.43 21.67 5.36
CA ASP A 289 -5.76 22.97 5.51
C ASP A 289 -4.49 23.06 4.66
N ALA A 290 -3.75 21.96 4.49
CA ALA A 290 -2.59 21.88 3.60
C ALA A 290 -3.00 21.95 2.11
N PHE A 291 -4.03 21.21 1.69
CA PHE A 291 -4.53 21.22 0.32
C PHE A 291 -5.24 22.52 -0.09
N ALA A 292 -5.58 23.38 0.87
CA ALA A 292 -5.98 24.76 0.54
C ALA A 292 -4.81 25.59 -0.06
N LYS A 293 -3.55 25.14 0.10
CA LYS A 293 -2.34 25.84 -0.36
C LYS A 293 -1.57 25.07 -1.43
N TYR A 294 -1.57 23.73 -1.35
CA TYR A 294 -0.76 22.84 -2.18
C TYR A 294 -1.62 21.95 -3.06
N ASP A 295 -1.16 21.67 -4.27
CA ASP A 295 -1.81 20.75 -5.20
C ASP A 295 -1.45 19.28 -4.88
N VAL A 296 -0.22 19.07 -4.37
CA VAL A 296 0.36 17.77 -4.03
C VAL A 296 1.22 17.90 -2.78
N ILE A 297 1.22 16.88 -1.94
CA ILE A 297 2.16 16.75 -0.83
C ILE A 297 3.16 15.64 -1.20
N LEU A 298 4.46 15.92 -1.02
CA LEU A 298 5.57 15.02 -1.31
C LEU A 298 6.25 14.58 -0.01
N GLY A 299 6.56 13.30 0.10
CA GLY A 299 7.30 12.75 1.22
C GLY A 299 7.86 11.35 0.93
N PRO A 300 8.51 10.70 1.90
CA PRO A 300 8.93 9.31 1.78
C PRO A 300 7.73 8.36 1.84
N ALA A 301 7.84 7.20 1.19
CA ALA A 301 6.86 6.11 1.33
C ALA A 301 7.14 5.21 2.53
N ALA A 302 8.40 5.13 2.97
CA ALA A 302 8.84 4.39 4.14
C ALA A 302 10.06 5.08 4.77
N PRO A 303 10.34 4.86 6.08
CA PRO A 303 11.45 5.50 6.76
C PRO A 303 12.83 4.97 6.35
N THR A 304 12.89 3.75 5.83
CA THR A 304 14.11 3.04 5.40
C THR A 304 13.88 2.34 4.08
N THR A 305 14.91 1.76 3.49
CA THR A 305 14.80 0.72 2.47
C THR A 305 14.33 -0.60 3.09
N ALA A 306 14.10 -1.62 2.26
CA ALA A 306 13.58 -2.91 2.72
C ALA A 306 14.48 -3.53 3.82
N PRO A 307 13.96 -3.86 5.01
CA PRO A 307 14.71 -4.56 6.06
C PRO A 307 14.95 -6.02 5.66
N LYS A 308 15.88 -6.69 6.38
CA LYS A 308 16.11 -8.11 6.17
C LYS A 308 14.95 -8.96 6.67
N LEU A 309 14.82 -10.15 6.08
CA LEU A 309 13.89 -11.17 6.55
C LEU A 309 14.16 -11.51 8.03
N GLY A 310 13.11 -11.56 8.84
CA GLY A 310 13.17 -11.85 10.27
C GLY A 310 13.38 -10.64 11.19
N GLU A 311 13.89 -9.52 10.71
CA GLU A 311 14.14 -8.33 11.55
C GLU A 311 12.84 -7.76 12.15
N SER A 312 11.82 -7.59 11.34
CA SER A 312 10.53 -7.01 11.77
C SER A 312 9.65 -7.95 12.60
N LEU A 313 9.88 -9.26 12.52
CA LEU A 313 9.10 -10.24 13.30
C LEU A 313 9.48 -10.24 14.79
N SER A 314 10.70 -9.85 15.13
CA SER A 314 11.21 -9.83 16.50
C SER A 314 10.66 -8.65 17.32
N ASP A 315 10.28 -7.55 16.65
CA ASP A 315 9.71 -6.36 17.28
C ASP A 315 8.52 -5.81 16.47
N PRO A 316 7.28 -6.07 16.89
CA PRO A 316 6.09 -5.55 16.20
C PRO A 316 6.03 -4.01 16.14
N ILE A 317 6.67 -3.31 17.05
CA ILE A 317 6.70 -1.84 17.05
C ILE A 317 7.52 -1.33 15.87
N GLN A 318 8.63 -1.97 15.55
CA GLN A 318 9.44 -1.64 14.37
C GLN A 318 8.63 -1.81 13.07
N MET A 319 7.86 -2.90 12.97
CA MET A 319 6.96 -3.12 11.84
C MET A 319 5.92 -1.99 11.72
N TYR A 320 5.34 -1.55 12.87
CA TYR A 320 4.33 -0.49 12.89
C TYR A 320 4.91 0.88 12.54
N LEU A 321 6.13 1.17 12.96
CA LEU A 321 6.83 2.42 12.61
C LEU A 321 7.17 2.51 11.12
N GLY A 322 7.32 1.38 10.43
CA GLY A 322 7.53 1.33 8.98
C GLY A 322 6.43 1.99 8.16
N ASP A 323 5.22 2.12 8.71
CA ASP A 323 4.05 2.66 8.02
C ASP A 323 3.73 4.13 8.38
N ILE A 324 4.63 4.81 9.13
CA ILE A 324 4.39 6.15 9.69
C ILE A 324 3.98 7.19 8.64
N TYR A 325 4.53 7.13 7.43
CA TYR A 325 4.26 8.09 6.36
C TYR A 325 3.05 7.75 5.50
N THR A 326 2.54 6.52 5.59
CA THR A 326 1.43 6.07 4.75
C THR A 326 0.09 6.03 5.46
N ILE A 327 0.09 5.75 6.77
CA ILE A 327 -1.11 5.58 7.59
C ILE A 327 -2.01 6.82 7.60
N SER A 328 -1.44 8.02 7.74
CA SER A 328 -2.19 9.28 7.80
C SER A 328 -3.04 9.51 6.54
N VAL A 329 -2.56 9.06 5.39
CA VAL A 329 -3.24 9.14 4.09
C VAL A 329 -4.52 8.30 4.07
N ASN A 330 -4.48 7.09 4.68
CA ASN A 330 -5.67 6.24 4.83
C ASN A 330 -6.65 6.81 5.85
N LEU A 331 -6.17 7.31 6.99
CA LEU A 331 -7.02 7.98 7.99
C LEU A 331 -7.77 9.16 7.39
N ALA A 332 -7.13 9.93 6.53
CA ALA A 332 -7.74 11.06 5.84
C ALA A 332 -8.55 10.68 4.57
N GLY A 333 -8.51 9.41 4.13
CA GLY A 333 -9.23 8.92 2.95
C GLY A 333 -8.65 9.39 1.61
N LEU A 334 -7.43 9.95 1.61
CA LEU A 334 -6.79 10.61 0.48
C LEU A 334 -6.17 9.63 -0.53
N PRO A 335 -5.99 10.02 -1.80
CA PRO A 335 -5.20 9.24 -2.76
C PRO A 335 -3.70 9.43 -2.50
N GLY A 336 -2.91 8.41 -2.82
CA GLY A 336 -1.46 8.45 -2.79
C GLY A 336 -0.84 7.54 -3.82
N ILE A 337 0.26 7.96 -4.41
CA ILE A 337 1.08 7.17 -5.32
C ILE A 337 2.48 7.03 -4.73
N SER A 338 3.03 5.83 -4.77
CA SER A 338 4.43 5.56 -4.46
C SER A 338 5.15 5.15 -5.73
N LEU A 339 6.33 5.70 -5.97
CA LEU A 339 7.19 5.33 -7.08
C LEU A 339 8.66 5.43 -6.67
N PRO A 340 9.56 4.67 -7.31
CA PRO A 340 10.97 4.70 -6.93
C PRO A 340 11.57 6.07 -7.20
N CYS A 341 12.47 6.57 -6.32
CA CYS A 341 13.18 7.85 -6.51
C CYS A 341 14.70 7.73 -6.36
N GLY A 342 15.22 6.59 -5.95
CA GLY A 342 16.64 6.36 -5.77
C GLY A 342 16.95 4.94 -5.39
N MET A 343 18.20 4.70 -5.04
CA MET A 343 18.73 3.45 -4.47
C MET A 343 19.59 3.80 -3.27
N ASP A 344 19.59 2.94 -2.25
CA ASP A 344 20.57 3.05 -1.16
C ASP A 344 21.94 2.50 -1.59
N LYS A 345 22.92 2.61 -0.70
CA LYS A 345 24.29 2.07 -0.91
C LYS A 345 24.35 0.55 -1.10
N ASN A 346 23.30 -0.18 -0.68
CA ASN A 346 23.21 -1.63 -0.81
C ASN A 346 22.50 -2.06 -2.11
N GLY A 347 22.05 -1.10 -2.93
CA GLY A 347 21.30 -1.34 -4.16
C GLY A 347 19.83 -1.68 -3.93
N LEU A 348 19.27 -1.29 -2.80
CA LEU A 348 17.83 -1.41 -2.52
C LEU A 348 17.07 -0.14 -2.92
N PRO A 349 15.86 -0.27 -3.48
CA PRO A 349 15.07 0.87 -3.92
C PRO A 349 14.63 1.78 -2.77
N ILE A 350 14.60 3.08 -3.07
CA ILE A 350 13.99 4.13 -2.25
C ILE A 350 12.77 4.65 -2.99
N GLY A 351 11.60 4.70 -2.33
CA GLY A 351 10.38 5.22 -2.89
C GLY A 351 9.97 6.57 -2.31
N LEU A 352 9.59 7.50 -3.18
CA LEU A 352 8.86 8.68 -2.79
C LEU A 352 7.36 8.41 -2.78
N GLN A 353 6.61 9.21 -2.02
CA GLN A 353 5.16 9.24 -2.02
C GLN A 353 4.68 10.62 -2.42
N LEU A 354 3.69 10.67 -3.33
CA LEU A 354 2.91 11.87 -3.63
C LEU A 354 1.48 11.65 -3.15
N ILE A 355 0.97 12.60 -2.37
CA ILE A 355 -0.37 12.57 -1.79
C ILE A 355 -1.19 13.68 -2.42
N GLY A 356 -2.41 13.39 -2.84
CA GLY A 356 -3.36 14.34 -3.40
C GLY A 356 -4.54 14.59 -2.47
N ASP A 357 -5.26 15.66 -2.73
CA ASP A 357 -6.57 15.88 -2.11
C ASP A 357 -7.59 14.86 -2.57
N CYS A 358 -8.69 14.71 -1.85
CA CYS A 358 -9.78 13.79 -2.19
C CYS A 358 -10.22 13.97 -3.65
N PHE A 359 -10.23 12.86 -4.38
CA PHE A 359 -10.61 12.81 -5.80
C PHE A 359 -9.73 13.64 -6.75
N LYS A 360 -8.48 13.93 -6.32
CA LYS A 360 -7.48 14.61 -7.14
C LYS A 360 -6.35 13.68 -7.56
N GLU A 361 -6.68 12.43 -7.87
CA GLU A 361 -5.71 11.44 -8.38
C GLU A 361 -4.94 11.97 -9.59
N LYS A 362 -5.57 12.75 -10.47
CA LYS A 362 -4.93 13.35 -11.65
C LYS A 362 -3.75 14.24 -11.28
N ASN A 363 -3.79 14.96 -10.15
CA ASN A 363 -2.67 15.79 -9.70
C ASN A 363 -1.44 14.97 -9.35
N ILE A 364 -1.62 13.90 -8.56
CA ILE A 364 -0.51 13.03 -8.17
C ILE A 364 0.03 12.21 -9.34
N ILE A 365 -0.83 11.76 -10.27
CA ILE A 365 -0.41 11.07 -11.49
C ILE A 365 0.43 12.00 -12.37
N ARG A 366 -0.01 13.25 -12.57
CA ARG A 366 0.73 14.25 -13.35
C ARG A 366 2.11 14.55 -12.75
N ALA A 367 2.17 14.77 -11.44
CA ALA A 367 3.44 15.00 -10.74
C ALA A 367 4.36 13.78 -10.81
N ALA A 368 3.82 12.57 -10.57
CA ALA A 368 4.55 11.32 -10.66
C ALA A 368 5.09 11.06 -12.08
N TYR A 369 4.26 11.24 -13.11
CA TYR A 369 4.66 11.08 -14.49
C TYR A 369 5.77 12.05 -14.90
N SER A 370 5.63 13.34 -14.54
CA SER A 370 6.68 14.32 -14.79
C SER A 370 7.99 13.99 -14.08
N PHE A 371 7.93 13.51 -12.83
CA PHE A 371 9.12 13.07 -12.12
C PHE A 371 9.73 11.81 -12.77
N GLU A 372 8.92 10.82 -13.11
CA GLU A 372 9.39 9.59 -13.75
C GLU A 372 10.18 9.86 -15.05
N LYS A 373 9.79 10.88 -15.83
CA LYS A 373 10.52 11.28 -17.06
C LYS A 373 11.91 11.88 -16.82
N THR A 374 12.28 12.18 -15.57
CA THR A 374 13.62 12.67 -15.23
C THR A 374 14.65 11.56 -15.07
N ARG A 375 14.26 10.29 -15.14
CA ARG A 375 15.11 9.15 -14.80
C ARG A 375 14.81 7.91 -15.62
N GLU A 376 15.75 6.96 -15.64
CA GLU A 376 15.54 5.63 -16.18
C GLU A 376 14.97 4.70 -15.11
N LEU A 377 14.00 3.87 -15.49
CA LEU A 377 13.48 2.81 -14.65
C LEU A 377 14.49 1.66 -14.59
N LYS A 378 14.90 1.29 -13.38
CA LYS A 378 15.80 0.17 -13.16
C LYS A 378 15.03 -1.15 -13.08
N ARG A 379 15.69 -2.23 -13.44
CA ARG A 379 15.18 -3.59 -13.29
C ARG A 379 15.70 -4.21 -12.00
N SER A 380 14.92 -5.10 -11.40
CA SER A 380 15.38 -5.87 -10.24
C SER A 380 16.43 -6.91 -10.64
N THR A 381 17.24 -7.34 -9.68
CA THR A 381 18.26 -8.37 -9.89
C THR A 381 17.68 -9.64 -10.51
N ILE A 382 16.52 -10.09 -10.00
CA ILE A 382 15.83 -11.29 -10.52
C ILE A 382 15.37 -11.08 -11.97
N ALA A 383 14.81 -9.90 -12.32
CA ALA A 383 14.39 -9.60 -13.68
C ALA A 383 15.56 -9.54 -14.66
N GLU A 384 16.72 -9.02 -14.25
CA GLU A 384 17.94 -8.99 -15.05
C GLU A 384 18.49 -10.40 -15.30
N GLU A 385 18.55 -11.25 -14.26
CA GLU A 385 19.00 -12.64 -14.41
C GLU A 385 18.11 -13.44 -15.38
N TYR A 386 16.78 -13.24 -15.32
CA TYR A 386 15.83 -13.92 -16.21
C TYR A 386 16.00 -13.48 -17.67
N SER A 387 16.22 -12.19 -17.91
CA SER A 387 16.48 -11.64 -19.24
C SER A 387 17.77 -12.20 -19.83
N ASN A 388 18.84 -12.26 -19.06
CA ASN A 388 20.14 -12.77 -19.49
C ASN A 388 20.12 -14.27 -19.83
N LYS A 389 19.36 -15.09 -19.08
CA LYS A 389 19.17 -16.51 -19.38
C LYS A 389 18.43 -16.71 -20.70
N ASN A 390 17.36 -15.97 -20.95
CA ASN A 390 16.56 -16.09 -22.16
C ASN A 390 17.35 -15.65 -23.42
N THR A 391 18.18 -14.61 -23.31
CA THR A 391 19.07 -14.19 -24.41
C THR A 391 20.18 -15.21 -24.70
N ALA A 392 20.71 -15.89 -23.69
CA ALA A 392 21.70 -16.94 -23.86
C ALA A 392 21.13 -18.22 -24.55
N ASP A 393 19.87 -18.57 -24.23
CA ASP A 393 19.20 -19.74 -24.86
C ASP A 393 18.77 -19.47 -26.29
N THR A 394 18.33 -18.24 -26.61
CA THR A 394 18.02 -17.86 -28.02
C THR A 394 19.27 -17.79 -28.88
N SER A 395 20.42 -17.39 -28.36
CA SER A 395 21.68 -17.37 -29.09
C SER A 395 22.21 -18.78 -29.38
N LYS A 396 21.99 -19.74 -28.48
CA LYS A 396 22.35 -21.17 -28.70
C LYS A 396 21.46 -21.83 -29.74
N SER A 397 20.17 -21.49 -29.79
CA SER A 397 19.24 -22.04 -30.79
C SER A 397 19.44 -21.45 -32.19
N ALA A 398 19.92 -20.20 -32.29
CA ALA A 398 20.25 -19.57 -33.58
C ALA A 398 21.60 -20.01 -34.17
N GLY A 399 22.52 -20.54 -33.34
CA GLY A 399 23.81 -21.10 -33.79
C GLY A 399 23.79 -22.59 -34.16
N ALA A 400 22.62 -23.24 -34.05
CA ALA A 400 22.44 -24.68 -34.36
C ALA A 400 21.65 -24.93 -35.67
N GLN A 401 21.45 -23.92 -36.49
CA GLN A 401 20.99 -23.98 -37.87
C GLN A 401 22.14 -23.58 -38.81
#